data_2158f4f6a2b11f406aaa4e696ea03c84
#
_entry.id   2158f4f6a2b11f406aaa4e696ea03c84
#
_cell.length_a   1.000
_cell.length_b   1.000
_cell.length_c   1.000
_cell.angle_alpha   90.00
_cell.angle_beta   90.00
_cell.angle_gamma   90.00
#
_symmetry.space_group_name_H-M   'P 1'
#
loop_
_entity.id
_entity.type
_entity.pdbx_description
1 polymer ?
#
loop_
_entity_poly.entity_id
_entity_poly.type
_entity_poly.pdbx_seq_one_letter_code
_entity_poly.pdbx_strand_id
1 'polypeptide(L)'
;MTGIAKAVAYFMISFSFCSLAFAQSSDWKIKKTAWTEIDEKEYSEFVSKIGEAVEKRECNSFQSCLNHPNNPYRGSDTSQLKVFADCAKLSYVMRGYFSWKKGLPFSFVSDIELRPVEGNERDKRYSKFGNIVTGRTDLIPKLKSNGEVKFTNAITAINSTIVNGVYSANFRVNFEGIDDDKLFSDFYPIELTRDAIAPGTNIYDPNGHVAIVYKVTDEGRIYFIDAHPDNSLTSGLFGTKFVRSNPGQGAGFKNFRPFKLKGSQYNTTVGSYVGGEIVPSKDNELPLHSIEQFFGTNLSIGDWKKGIFQIDGKTYPYYDYLRMKMSLGNLKLNPMNEIKSLAEDLCQTVQDRVEAVNSALKSGVQKKAHPDRLPVNIYGTFGEWEEYSTPSRDARLKTSFKELRDLSENLNNLFNQRDPRLVYNGTDIKKDMLSSYMSVVGKCKIQYVKSNGQPMALTLDQVRSRLFDISFDPYHCAELRWGATSLEELTACADDAIKRQWFQSEASLRNQIERRYDARMDFSLADLAGPNLITGVATPPDIDIIKFLTH
;
A
#
# COMPACT_ATOMS: atom_id res chain seq x y z
N MET A 1 -72.98 -40.33 -1.00
CA MET A 1 -71.74 -40.93 -1.58
C MET A 1 -70.59 -40.09 -1.08
N THR A 2 -69.90 -40.60 -0.12
CA THR A 2 -68.85 -39.94 0.68
C THR A 2 -67.46 -40.17 0.03
N GLY A 3 -66.75 -39.09 -0.37
CA GLY A 3 -65.41 -39.16 -0.86
C GLY A 3 -64.42 -38.67 0.20
N ILE A 4 -63.63 -39.59 0.74
CA ILE A 4 -62.60 -39.36 1.75
C ILE A 4 -61.30 -38.90 1.01
N ALA A 5 -60.86 -37.67 1.23
CA ALA A 5 -59.56 -37.19 0.80
C ALA A 5 -58.49 -37.55 1.85
N LYS A 6 -57.51 -38.37 1.47
CA LYS A 6 -56.31 -38.68 2.29
C LYS A 6 -55.28 -37.57 2.12
N ALA A 7 -55.00 -36.80 3.18
CA ALA A 7 -53.87 -35.88 3.27
C ALA A 7 -52.61 -36.68 3.62
N VAL A 8 -51.64 -36.68 2.73
CA VAL A 8 -50.27 -37.19 2.98
C VAL A 8 -49.42 -36.04 3.49
N ALA A 9 -49.07 -36.07 4.78
CA ALA A 9 -48.13 -35.12 5.38
C ALA A 9 -46.70 -35.58 5.07
N TYR A 10 -46.00 -34.81 4.24
CA TYR A 10 -44.55 -34.96 4.07
C TYR A 10 -43.81 -34.27 5.23
N PHE A 11 -43.22 -35.07 6.11
CA PHE A 11 -42.28 -34.62 7.12
C PHE A 11 -40.93 -34.41 6.43
N MET A 12 -40.58 -33.15 6.12
CA MET A 12 -39.19 -32.80 5.74
C MET A 12 -38.36 -32.73 7.02
N ILE A 13 -37.52 -33.72 7.23
CA ILE A 13 -36.48 -33.69 8.26
C ILE A 13 -35.34 -32.85 7.67
N SER A 14 -35.26 -31.56 8.04
CA SER A 14 -34.09 -30.71 7.81
C SER A 14 -32.96 -31.21 8.69
N PHE A 15 -32.04 -31.98 8.10
CA PHE A 15 -30.72 -32.21 8.70
C PHE A 15 -29.92 -30.93 8.64
N SER A 16 -29.95 -30.15 9.71
CA SER A 16 -29.01 -29.04 9.94
C SER A 16 -27.64 -29.68 10.22
N PHE A 17 -26.81 -29.76 9.21
CA PHE A 17 -25.38 -30.06 9.41
C PHE A 17 -24.77 -28.88 10.16
N CYS A 18 -24.76 -28.94 11.47
CA CYS A 18 -23.94 -28.11 12.31
C CYS A 18 -22.48 -28.57 12.08
N SER A 19 -21.80 -27.97 11.12
CA SER A 19 -20.36 -28.16 10.97
C SER A 19 -19.70 -27.57 12.21
N LEU A 20 -19.34 -28.43 13.15
CA LEU A 20 -18.44 -28.10 14.24
C LEU A 20 -17.12 -27.64 13.59
N ALA A 21 -16.94 -26.35 13.47
CA ALA A 21 -15.66 -25.77 13.09
C ALA A 21 -14.69 -26.04 14.26
N PHE A 22 -13.94 -27.13 14.14
CA PHE A 22 -12.81 -27.36 15.05
C PHE A 22 -11.82 -26.22 14.83
N ALA A 23 -11.51 -25.45 15.89
CA ALA A 23 -10.46 -24.48 15.86
C ALA A 23 -9.18 -25.17 15.37
N GLN A 24 -8.54 -24.59 14.34
CA GLN A 24 -7.30 -25.15 13.81
C GLN A 24 -6.23 -25.13 14.92
N SER A 25 -5.46 -26.22 15.01
CA SER A 25 -4.28 -26.27 15.91
C SER A 25 -3.38 -25.05 15.68
N SER A 26 -2.87 -24.46 16.74
CA SER A 26 -1.88 -23.37 16.66
C SER A 26 -0.52 -23.83 16.14
N ASP A 27 -0.33 -25.13 15.89
CA ASP A 27 0.86 -25.67 15.28
C ASP A 27 0.96 -25.30 13.81
N TRP A 28 2.12 -24.81 13.37
CA TRP A 28 2.40 -24.65 11.95
C TRP A 28 2.76 -25.99 11.32
N LYS A 29 1.75 -26.70 10.84
CA LYS A 29 1.91 -27.99 10.17
C LYS A 29 2.11 -27.77 8.68
N ILE A 30 3.14 -28.44 8.11
CA ILE A 30 3.39 -28.39 6.67
C ILE A 30 2.76 -29.64 6.03
N LYS A 31 1.83 -29.45 5.13
CA LYS A 31 1.09 -30.50 4.41
C LYS A 31 1.52 -30.65 2.96
N LYS A 32 2.19 -29.66 2.41
CA LYS A 32 2.72 -29.61 1.04
C LYS A 32 4.19 -29.18 1.10
N THR A 33 5.04 -29.78 0.28
CA THR A 33 6.48 -29.46 0.24
C THR A 33 6.84 -28.31 -0.67
N ALA A 34 5.87 -27.77 -1.42
CA ALA A 34 6.10 -26.63 -2.31
C ALA A 34 4.84 -25.78 -2.48
N TRP A 35 5.03 -24.53 -2.80
CA TRP A 35 4.00 -23.68 -3.40
C TRP A 35 3.80 -24.08 -4.86
N THR A 36 2.54 -24.23 -5.27
CA THR A 36 2.14 -24.52 -6.63
C THR A 36 1.40 -23.33 -7.25
N GLU A 37 1.21 -23.33 -8.56
CA GLU A 37 0.38 -22.32 -9.25
C GLU A 37 -1.06 -22.25 -8.68
N ILE A 38 -1.61 -23.38 -8.24
CA ILE A 38 -2.91 -23.43 -7.60
C ILE A 38 -2.88 -22.67 -6.27
N ASP A 39 -1.83 -22.85 -5.47
CA ASP A 39 -1.68 -22.17 -4.19
C ASP A 39 -1.49 -20.66 -4.40
N GLU A 40 -0.76 -20.24 -5.43
CA GLU A 40 -0.60 -18.83 -5.79
C GLU A 40 -1.94 -18.21 -6.23
N LYS A 41 -2.72 -18.94 -7.02
CA LYS A 41 -4.06 -18.49 -7.44
C LYS A 41 -5.02 -18.35 -6.26
N GLU A 42 -5.06 -19.34 -5.36
CA GLU A 42 -5.88 -19.27 -4.15
C GLU A 42 -5.43 -18.13 -3.21
N TYR A 43 -4.13 -17.84 -3.15
CA TYR A 43 -3.60 -16.68 -2.44
C TYR A 43 -4.07 -15.38 -3.08
N SER A 44 -4.01 -15.27 -4.41
CA SER A 44 -4.54 -14.12 -5.15
C SER A 44 -6.03 -13.90 -4.87
N GLU A 45 -6.85 -14.95 -4.88
CA GLU A 45 -8.26 -14.87 -4.55
C GLU A 45 -8.51 -14.42 -3.11
N PHE A 46 -7.69 -14.89 -2.15
CA PHE A 46 -7.75 -14.45 -0.75
C PHE A 46 -7.44 -12.96 -0.64
N VAL A 47 -6.36 -12.48 -1.26
CA VAL A 47 -5.97 -11.06 -1.25
C VAL A 47 -7.04 -10.19 -1.90
N SER A 48 -7.60 -10.62 -3.04
CA SER A 48 -8.67 -9.89 -3.73
C SER A 48 -9.90 -9.70 -2.81
N LYS A 49 -10.35 -10.77 -2.15
CA LYS A 49 -11.50 -10.71 -1.23
C LYS A 49 -11.28 -9.80 -0.02
N ILE A 50 -10.07 -9.81 0.54
CA ILE A 50 -9.71 -8.88 1.62
C ILE A 50 -9.70 -7.44 1.10
N GLY A 51 -9.08 -7.20 -0.06
CA GLY A 51 -9.00 -5.87 -0.68
C GLY A 51 -10.37 -5.29 -1.01
N GLU A 52 -11.31 -6.11 -1.51
CA GLU A 52 -12.69 -5.68 -1.76
C GLU A 52 -13.42 -5.24 -0.47
N ALA A 53 -13.19 -5.93 0.65
CA ALA A 53 -13.77 -5.54 1.94
C ALA A 53 -13.18 -4.22 2.45
N VAL A 54 -11.88 -3.99 2.24
CA VAL A 54 -11.22 -2.70 2.57
C VAL A 54 -11.76 -1.58 1.68
N GLU A 55 -11.87 -1.79 0.35
CA GLU A 55 -12.42 -0.82 -0.61
C GLU A 55 -13.82 -0.36 -0.20
N LYS A 56 -14.65 -1.30 0.27
CA LYS A 56 -16.03 -1.02 0.73
C LYS A 56 -16.09 -0.48 2.17
N ARG A 57 -14.96 -0.33 2.84
CA ARG A 57 -14.87 0.05 4.26
C ARG A 57 -15.60 -0.89 5.22
N GLU A 58 -15.75 -2.16 4.84
CA GLU A 58 -16.35 -3.20 5.67
C GLU A 58 -15.36 -3.72 6.74
N CYS A 59 -14.07 -3.50 6.54
CA CYS A 59 -13.01 -3.68 7.55
C CYS A 59 -11.89 -2.64 7.34
N ASN A 60 -11.21 -2.23 8.42
CA ASN A 60 -10.23 -1.15 8.43
C ASN A 60 -8.91 -1.49 9.12
N SER A 61 -8.71 -2.75 9.48
CA SER A 61 -7.44 -3.29 9.98
C SER A 61 -7.33 -4.75 9.53
N PHE A 62 -6.11 -5.29 9.42
CA PHE A 62 -6.00 -6.68 9.00
C PHE A 62 -6.69 -7.64 9.97
N GLN A 63 -6.65 -7.35 11.29
CA GLN A 63 -7.40 -8.12 12.28
C GLN A 63 -8.91 -8.09 12.03
N SER A 64 -9.50 -6.94 11.71
CA SER A 64 -10.93 -6.85 11.42
C SER A 64 -11.29 -7.55 10.11
N CYS A 65 -10.41 -7.49 9.11
CA CYS A 65 -10.58 -8.17 7.83
C CYS A 65 -10.49 -9.71 7.96
N LEU A 66 -9.64 -10.22 8.87
CA LEU A 66 -9.63 -11.67 9.17
C LEU A 66 -10.95 -12.16 9.75
N ASN A 67 -11.67 -11.33 10.48
CA ASN A 67 -12.99 -11.65 11.03
C ASN A 67 -14.13 -11.41 10.02
N HIS A 68 -13.87 -10.78 8.88
CA HIS A 68 -14.85 -10.45 7.87
C HIS A 68 -15.33 -11.70 7.10
N PRO A 69 -16.61 -11.77 6.65
CA PRO A 69 -17.14 -12.88 5.85
C PRO A 69 -16.34 -13.23 4.61
N ASN A 70 -15.66 -12.27 4.01
CA ASN A 70 -14.82 -12.48 2.83
C ASN A 70 -13.57 -13.32 3.13
N ASN A 71 -13.14 -13.44 4.40
CA ASN A 71 -12.08 -14.36 4.76
C ASN A 71 -12.61 -15.81 4.82
N PRO A 72 -12.22 -16.71 3.92
CA PRO A 72 -12.70 -18.08 3.92
C PRO A 72 -12.24 -18.90 5.14
N TYR A 73 -11.22 -18.42 5.86
CA TYR A 73 -10.61 -19.11 7.01
C TYR A 73 -11.09 -18.60 8.37
N ARG A 74 -11.92 -17.55 8.42
CA ARG A 74 -12.31 -16.86 9.67
C ARG A 74 -12.82 -17.79 10.78
N GLY A 75 -13.57 -18.85 10.43
CA GLY A 75 -14.14 -19.79 11.38
C GLY A 75 -13.13 -20.74 12.03
N SER A 76 -11.87 -20.73 11.57
CA SER A 76 -10.79 -21.57 12.09
C SER A 76 -9.80 -20.80 12.97
N ASP A 77 -10.01 -19.50 13.20
CA ASP A 77 -9.13 -18.66 14.00
C ASP A 77 -9.50 -18.72 15.49
N THR A 78 -8.47 -18.59 16.32
CA THR A 78 -8.64 -18.47 17.77
C THR A 78 -8.64 -16.99 18.18
N SER A 79 -9.26 -16.67 19.33
CA SER A 79 -9.23 -15.30 19.89
C SER A 79 -7.84 -14.82 20.28
N GLN A 80 -6.85 -15.72 20.31
CA GLN A 80 -5.45 -15.39 20.58
C GLN A 80 -4.71 -14.77 19.36
N LEU A 81 -5.27 -14.92 18.14
CA LEU A 81 -4.73 -14.30 16.95
C LEU A 81 -5.00 -12.78 17.02
N LYS A 82 -3.93 -12.00 17.20
CA LYS A 82 -3.94 -10.54 17.35
C LYS A 82 -2.93 -9.92 16.40
N VAL A 83 -3.34 -9.70 15.17
CA VAL A 83 -2.44 -9.24 14.12
C VAL A 83 -2.35 -7.73 14.10
N PHE A 84 -1.12 -7.23 14.21
CA PHE A 84 -0.77 -5.86 13.92
C PHE A 84 -0.02 -5.79 12.58
N ALA A 85 -0.37 -4.84 11.72
CA ALA A 85 0.31 -4.66 10.44
C ALA A 85 0.48 -3.17 10.11
N ASP A 86 1.73 -2.77 9.82
CA ASP A 86 2.04 -1.58 9.02
C ASP A 86 2.25 -1.97 7.56
N CYS A 87 2.66 -1.03 6.71
CA CYS A 87 2.77 -1.24 5.27
C CYS A 87 3.65 -2.44 4.88
N ALA A 88 4.79 -2.62 5.53
CA ALA A 88 5.70 -3.73 5.26
C ALA A 88 5.20 -5.05 5.85
N LYS A 89 4.66 -5.01 7.06
CA LYS A 89 4.19 -6.20 7.77
C LYS A 89 2.97 -6.82 7.13
N LEU A 90 2.06 -6.01 6.56
CA LEU A 90 0.82 -6.49 5.94
C LEU A 90 1.08 -7.61 4.92
N SER A 91 2.02 -7.41 4.01
CA SER A 91 2.36 -8.38 2.97
C SER A 91 2.79 -9.72 3.57
N TYR A 92 3.70 -9.70 4.52
CA TYR A 92 4.25 -10.91 5.14
C TYR A 92 3.23 -11.62 6.04
N VAL A 93 2.43 -10.87 6.81
CA VAL A 93 1.42 -11.50 7.68
C VAL A 93 0.27 -12.10 6.87
N MET A 94 -0.11 -11.48 5.75
CA MET A 94 -1.10 -12.06 4.82
C MET A 94 -0.57 -13.37 4.21
N ARG A 95 0.68 -13.35 3.70
CA ARG A 95 1.32 -14.53 3.11
C ARG A 95 1.53 -15.63 4.14
N GLY A 96 2.00 -15.28 5.34
CA GLY A 96 2.20 -16.21 6.46
C GLY A 96 0.88 -16.81 6.96
N TYR A 97 -0.15 -15.99 7.13
CA TYR A 97 -1.48 -16.47 7.53
C TYR A 97 -2.03 -17.48 6.52
N PHE A 98 -1.99 -17.15 5.23
CA PHE A 98 -2.42 -18.06 4.17
C PHE A 98 -1.59 -19.35 4.16
N SER A 99 -0.25 -19.26 4.29
CA SER A 99 0.64 -20.41 4.37
C SER A 99 0.25 -21.35 5.50
N TRP A 100 0.00 -20.80 6.68
CA TRP A 100 -0.45 -21.58 7.84
C TRP A 100 -1.78 -22.28 7.56
N LYS A 101 -2.77 -21.56 7.01
CA LYS A 101 -4.09 -22.13 6.70
C LYS A 101 -4.03 -23.26 5.67
N LYS A 102 -3.12 -23.17 4.71
CA LYS A 102 -2.95 -24.16 3.63
C LYS A 102 -1.91 -25.24 3.94
N GLY A 103 -1.15 -25.10 5.04
CA GLY A 103 -0.05 -26.00 5.39
C GLY A 103 1.11 -25.95 4.38
N LEU A 104 1.46 -24.74 3.95
CA LEU A 104 2.54 -24.48 3.00
C LEU A 104 3.86 -24.14 3.72
N PRO A 105 5.03 -24.39 3.13
CA PRO A 105 6.30 -23.93 3.66
C PRO A 105 6.37 -22.42 3.65
N PHE A 106 6.87 -21.81 4.73
CA PHE A 106 7.04 -20.37 4.85
C PHE A 106 8.37 -20.02 5.50
N SER A 107 9.06 -19.09 4.88
CA SER A 107 10.30 -18.49 5.33
C SER A 107 10.26 -17.00 5.01
N PHE A 108 11.00 -16.21 5.76
CA PHE A 108 11.15 -14.78 5.46
C PHE A 108 12.53 -14.27 5.84
N VAL A 109 12.96 -13.23 5.15
CA VAL A 109 14.19 -12.50 5.48
C VAL A 109 13.99 -11.81 6.81
N SER A 110 14.74 -12.22 7.84
CA SER A 110 14.71 -11.63 9.19
C SER A 110 15.87 -10.66 9.45
N ASP A 111 16.96 -10.79 8.69
CA ASP A 111 18.14 -9.96 8.85
C ASP A 111 18.65 -9.46 7.50
N ILE A 112 18.97 -8.18 7.48
CA ILE A 112 19.52 -7.48 6.30
C ILE A 112 20.63 -6.54 6.71
N GLU A 113 21.59 -6.32 5.83
CA GLU A 113 22.66 -5.33 5.98
C GLU A 113 22.69 -4.38 4.78
N LEU A 114 23.28 -3.21 4.97
CA LEU A 114 23.57 -2.31 3.86
C LEU A 114 24.48 -3.01 2.84
N ARG A 115 24.15 -2.88 1.56
CA ARG A 115 25.08 -3.33 0.50
C ARG A 115 26.43 -2.63 0.70
N PRO A 116 27.56 -3.36 0.72
CA PRO A 116 28.88 -2.79 0.97
C PRO A 116 29.43 -2.07 -0.27
N VAL A 117 28.81 -0.93 -0.60
CA VAL A 117 29.18 -0.06 -1.71
C VAL A 117 29.45 1.33 -1.16
N GLU A 118 30.53 1.96 -1.63
CA GLU A 118 30.87 3.32 -1.23
C GLU A 118 29.69 4.29 -1.45
N GLY A 119 29.41 5.13 -0.45
CA GLY A 119 28.28 6.05 -0.47
C GLY A 119 26.91 5.45 -0.13
N ASN A 120 26.88 4.18 0.33
CA ASN A 120 25.67 3.54 0.87
C ASN A 120 25.61 3.67 2.41
N GLU A 121 25.85 4.85 2.92
CA GLU A 121 26.03 5.13 4.37
C GLU A 121 24.72 5.62 5.01
N ARG A 122 23.61 4.94 4.74
CA ARG A 122 22.30 5.36 5.23
C ARG A 122 21.60 4.25 6.00
N ASP A 123 20.60 4.64 6.74
CA ASP A 123 19.62 3.72 7.34
C ASP A 123 19.15 2.70 6.27
N LYS A 124 19.10 1.42 6.65
CA LYS A 124 18.68 0.31 5.77
C LYS A 124 17.33 0.57 5.08
N ARG A 125 16.46 1.38 5.69
CA ARG A 125 15.16 1.78 5.12
C ARG A 125 15.30 2.75 3.93
N TYR A 126 16.43 3.48 3.86
CA TYR A 126 16.67 4.54 2.88
C TYR A 126 17.99 4.39 2.14
N SER A 127 18.61 3.21 2.20
CA SER A 127 19.88 2.90 1.55
C SER A 127 19.82 3.25 0.05
N LYS A 128 20.82 3.98 -0.44
CA LYS A 128 20.88 4.45 -1.83
C LYS A 128 21.02 3.30 -2.83
N PHE A 129 21.78 2.27 -2.47
CA PHE A 129 22.10 1.12 -3.33
C PHE A 129 21.43 -0.18 -2.89
N GLY A 130 20.46 -0.08 -1.97
CA GLY A 130 19.74 -1.23 -1.42
C GLY A 130 20.51 -1.99 -0.36
N ASN A 131 19.92 -3.10 0.06
CA ASN A 131 20.43 -3.98 1.11
C ASN A 131 20.76 -5.37 0.55
N ILE A 132 21.47 -6.17 1.35
CA ILE A 132 21.71 -7.59 1.14
C ILE A 132 21.06 -8.38 2.28
N VAL A 133 20.66 -9.61 1.99
CA VAL A 133 20.13 -10.55 2.98
C VAL A 133 21.28 -11.16 3.77
N THR A 134 21.19 -11.14 5.10
CA THR A 134 22.18 -11.74 6.00
C THR A 134 21.60 -12.82 6.92
N GLY A 135 20.27 -12.92 7.01
CA GLY A 135 19.61 -13.96 7.78
C GLY A 135 18.17 -14.19 7.38
N ARG A 136 17.69 -15.41 7.68
CA ARG A 136 16.33 -15.85 7.40
C ARG A 136 15.73 -16.60 8.58
N THR A 137 14.42 -16.53 8.71
CA THR A 137 13.66 -17.32 9.68
C THR A 137 12.74 -18.29 8.93
N ASP A 138 12.98 -19.59 9.14
CA ASP A 138 12.20 -20.67 8.56
C ASP A 138 11.16 -21.18 9.55
N LEU A 139 9.89 -21.21 9.14
CA LEU A 139 8.79 -21.72 9.98
C LEU A 139 8.49 -23.19 9.61
N ILE A 140 9.44 -24.07 9.91
CA ILE A 140 9.34 -25.50 9.64
C ILE A 140 9.33 -26.32 10.95
N PRO A 141 8.55 -27.43 11.01
CA PRO A 141 8.60 -28.36 12.13
C PRO A 141 9.97 -29.04 12.21
N LYS A 142 10.54 -29.14 13.39
CA LYS A 142 11.87 -29.75 13.63
C LYS A 142 11.76 -30.99 14.48
N LEU A 143 12.54 -32.02 14.15
CA LEU A 143 12.68 -33.20 14.98
C LEU A 143 13.68 -32.92 16.12
N LYS A 144 13.28 -33.18 17.36
CA LYS A 144 14.16 -33.12 18.53
C LYS A 144 14.98 -34.40 18.65
N SER A 145 16.06 -34.36 19.42
CA SER A 145 16.91 -35.53 19.71
C SER A 145 16.17 -36.69 20.36
N ASN A 146 15.09 -36.43 21.09
CA ASN A 146 14.24 -37.44 21.71
C ASN A 146 13.14 -38.00 20.79
N GLY A 147 13.14 -37.65 19.49
CA GLY A 147 12.14 -38.10 18.52
C GLY A 147 10.82 -37.32 18.50
N GLU A 148 10.62 -36.35 19.40
CA GLU A 148 9.44 -35.47 19.37
C GLU A 148 9.53 -34.42 18.28
N VAL A 149 8.39 -34.08 17.69
CA VAL A 149 8.31 -32.96 16.74
C VAL A 149 8.04 -31.66 17.49
N LYS A 150 8.92 -30.67 17.28
CA LYS A 150 8.72 -29.29 17.72
C LYS A 150 8.10 -28.49 16.59
N PHE A 151 6.86 -28.06 16.76
CA PHE A 151 6.19 -27.13 15.85
C PHE A 151 6.51 -25.69 16.22
N THR A 152 6.52 -24.82 15.20
CA THR A 152 6.36 -23.38 15.41
C THR A 152 4.91 -23.11 15.78
N ASN A 153 4.66 -22.35 16.82
CA ASN A 153 3.31 -21.88 17.13
C ASN A 153 2.93 -20.78 16.13
N ALA A 154 1.90 -21.03 15.33
CA ALA A 154 1.48 -20.12 14.26
C ALA A 154 0.95 -18.79 14.80
N ILE A 155 0.27 -18.80 15.95
CA ILE A 155 -0.21 -17.57 16.60
C ILE A 155 0.98 -16.69 17.00
N THR A 156 1.99 -17.27 17.66
CA THR A 156 3.23 -16.54 17.99
C THR A 156 3.96 -16.08 16.74
N ALA A 157 4.03 -16.93 15.71
CA ALA A 157 4.68 -16.58 14.44
C ALA A 157 4.05 -15.33 13.80
N ILE A 158 2.72 -15.31 13.70
CA ILE A 158 1.98 -14.21 13.06
C ILE A 158 1.92 -12.98 13.96
N ASN A 159 1.62 -13.14 15.26
CA ASN A 159 1.47 -12.01 16.17
C ASN A 159 2.80 -11.30 16.48
N SER A 160 3.94 -12.00 16.42
CA SER A 160 5.20 -11.43 16.87
C SER A 160 6.42 -11.78 16.02
N THR A 161 6.65 -13.04 15.60
CA THR A 161 7.90 -13.40 14.93
C THR A 161 8.04 -12.69 13.58
N ILE A 162 6.99 -12.73 12.75
CA ILE A 162 6.97 -12.02 11.47
C ILE A 162 6.94 -10.51 11.70
N VAL A 163 6.03 -10.03 12.57
CA VAL A 163 5.83 -8.59 12.82
C VAL A 163 7.10 -7.91 13.34
N ASN A 164 7.89 -8.59 14.17
CA ASN A 164 9.14 -8.04 14.71
C ASN A 164 10.36 -8.28 13.80
N GLY A 165 10.27 -9.23 12.87
CA GLY A 165 11.35 -9.59 11.95
C GLY A 165 11.34 -8.85 10.61
N VAL A 166 10.24 -8.12 10.27
CA VAL A 166 10.12 -7.46 8.96
C VAL A 166 9.79 -5.98 9.09
N TYR A 167 10.36 -5.19 8.18
CA TYR A 167 10.10 -3.76 8.02
C TYR A 167 10.38 -3.33 6.57
N SER A 168 10.17 -2.08 6.20
CA SER A 168 10.26 -1.64 4.79
C SER A 168 11.61 -1.91 4.13
N ALA A 169 12.69 -1.99 4.92
CA ALA A 169 14.02 -2.31 4.40
C ALA A 169 14.16 -3.74 3.85
N ASN A 170 13.31 -4.70 4.28
CA ASN A 170 13.27 -6.05 3.71
C ASN A 170 12.84 -6.06 2.24
N PHE A 171 12.07 -5.05 1.82
CA PHE A 171 11.69 -4.84 0.42
C PHE A 171 12.79 -4.14 -0.39
N ARG A 172 13.75 -3.49 0.28
CA ARG A 172 14.83 -2.72 -0.32
C ARG A 172 16.08 -3.57 -0.56
N VAL A 173 15.88 -4.79 -1.02
CA VAL A 173 16.96 -5.72 -1.38
C VAL A 173 17.23 -5.58 -2.88
N ASN A 174 18.52 -5.42 -3.22
CA ASN A 174 18.95 -5.38 -4.61
C ASN A 174 18.64 -6.71 -5.30
N PHE A 175 18.14 -6.66 -6.53
CA PHE A 175 17.83 -7.84 -7.32
C PHE A 175 19.05 -8.47 -8.01
N GLU A 176 20.18 -7.76 -8.07
CA GLU A 176 21.40 -8.26 -8.68
C GLU A 176 22.17 -9.16 -7.70
N GLY A 177 22.65 -10.30 -8.19
CA GLY A 177 23.64 -11.12 -7.49
C GLY A 177 23.08 -12.00 -6.37
N ILE A 178 22.01 -12.76 -6.62
CA ILE A 178 21.57 -13.84 -5.73
C ILE A 178 22.31 -15.12 -6.14
N ASP A 179 23.54 -15.27 -5.65
CA ASP A 179 24.34 -16.48 -5.89
C ASP A 179 24.29 -17.47 -4.73
N ASP A 180 23.76 -17.07 -3.56
CA ASP A 180 23.65 -17.92 -2.37
C ASP A 180 22.22 -18.44 -2.20
N ASP A 181 22.02 -19.73 -2.40
CA ASP A 181 20.74 -20.42 -2.20
C ASP A 181 20.22 -20.36 -0.76
N LYS A 182 21.02 -19.87 0.22
CA LYS A 182 20.64 -19.73 1.63
C LYS A 182 20.22 -18.31 2.00
N LEU A 183 20.80 -17.29 1.35
CA LEU A 183 20.61 -15.88 1.65
C LEU A 183 19.91 -15.15 0.50
N PHE A 184 18.77 -15.66 0.07
CA PHE A 184 18.01 -15.12 -1.05
C PHE A 184 16.96 -14.09 -0.60
N SER A 185 16.59 -13.18 -1.52
CA SER A 185 15.46 -12.27 -1.32
C SER A 185 14.13 -13.02 -1.32
N ASP A 186 13.16 -12.56 -0.51
CA ASP A 186 11.79 -13.09 -0.51
C ASP A 186 11.04 -12.79 -1.81
N PHE A 187 11.51 -11.81 -2.58
CA PHE A 187 10.83 -11.29 -3.75
C PHE A 187 11.68 -11.40 -5.01
N TYR A 188 11.02 -11.38 -6.15
CA TYR A 188 11.64 -11.21 -7.45
C TYR A 188 10.90 -10.15 -8.27
N PRO A 189 11.59 -9.41 -9.16
CA PRO A 189 10.98 -8.44 -10.06
C PRO A 189 10.21 -9.17 -11.15
N ILE A 190 9.06 -8.61 -11.54
CA ILE A 190 8.14 -9.24 -12.46
C ILE A 190 7.98 -8.43 -13.75
N GLU A 191 7.55 -9.11 -14.80
CA GLU A 191 7.16 -8.45 -16.05
C GLU A 191 5.91 -7.60 -15.87
N LEU A 192 5.77 -6.60 -16.73
CA LEU A 192 4.63 -5.69 -16.72
C LEU A 192 3.47 -6.27 -17.55
N THR A 193 2.96 -7.44 -17.15
CA THR A 193 1.83 -8.11 -17.78
C THR A 193 0.70 -8.34 -16.78
N ARG A 194 -0.51 -8.57 -17.30
CA ARG A 194 -1.68 -8.83 -16.48
C ARG A 194 -1.59 -10.13 -15.70
N ASP A 195 -0.84 -11.10 -16.23
CA ASP A 195 -0.62 -12.38 -15.56
C ASP A 195 0.37 -12.25 -14.39
N ALA A 196 1.35 -11.35 -14.51
CA ALA A 196 2.36 -11.11 -13.48
C ALA A 196 1.86 -10.16 -12.39
N ILE A 197 1.16 -9.06 -12.76
CA ILE A 197 0.58 -8.09 -11.83
C ILE A 197 -0.85 -8.53 -11.49
N ALA A 198 -0.95 -9.35 -10.46
CA ALA A 198 -2.20 -9.94 -9.97
C ALA A 198 -2.43 -9.61 -8.49
N PRO A 199 -3.61 -9.89 -7.92
CA PRO A 199 -3.81 -9.77 -6.48
C PRO A 199 -2.75 -10.56 -5.69
N GLY A 200 -2.10 -9.90 -4.73
CA GLY A 200 -0.94 -10.45 -4.00
C GLY A 200 0.41 -9.91 -4.47
N THR A 201 0.49 -9.29 -5.64
CA THR A 201 1.68 -8.56 -6.08
C THR A 201 1.97 -7.39 -5.17
N ASN A 202 3.22 -7.25 -4.75
CA ASN A 202 3.68 -6.15 -3.93
C ASN A 202 4.16 -4.98 -4.80
N ILE A 203 3.86 -3.78 -4.36
CA ILE A 203 4.40 -2.53 -4.90
C ILE A 203 5.31 -1.93 -3.83
N TYR A 204 6.60 -1.80 -4.12
CA TYR A 204 7.53 -1.11 -3.23
C TYR A 204 7.92 0.24 -3.82
N ASP A 205 7.50 1.31 -3.14
CA ASP A 205 7.94 2.68 -3.43
C ASP A 205 9.32 2.90 -2.78
N PRO A 206 10.35 3.36 -3.51
CA PRO A 206 11.69 3.60 -2.97
C PRO A 206 11.71 4.65 -1.84
N ASN A 207 10.62 5.36 -1.66
CA ASN A 207 10.39 6.21 -0.51
C ASN A 207 9.96 5.45 0.77
N GLY A 208 10.07 4.13 0.79
CA GLY A 208 9.91 3.29 1.97
C GLY A 208 8.48 2.78 2.20
N HIS A 209 7.58 2.91 1.22
CA HIS A 209 6.20 2.45 1.35
C HIS A 209 5.94 1.15 0.58
N VAL A 210 5.10 0.29 1.15
CA VAL A 210 4.68 -0.98 0.55
C VAL A 210 3.18 -1.00 0.42
N ALA A 211 2.69 -1.46 -0.73
CA ALA A 211 1.29 -1.72 -0.99
C ALA A 211 1.12 -3.10 -1.67
N ILE A 212 -0.09 -3.63 -1.66
CA ILE A 212 -0.40 -4.95 -2.22
C ILE A 212 -1.52 -4.77 -3.23
N VAL A 213 -1.32 -5.21 -4.47
CA VAL A 213 -2.37 -5.25 -5.50
C VAL A 213 -3.48 -6.19 -5.05
N TYR A 214 -4.74 -5.74 -5.15
CA TYR A 214 -5.90 -6.61 -4.89
C TYR A 214 -6.85 -6.72 -6.08
N LYS A 215 -6.72 -5.81 -7.07
CA LYS A 215 -7.58 -5.79 -8.25
C LYS A 215 -6.89 -5.11 -9.43
N VAL A 216 -7.06 -5.68 -10.63
CA VAL A 216 -6.70 -5.05 -11.90
C VAL A 216 -7.94 -5.08 -12.79
N THR A 217 -8.39 -3.91 -13.29
CA THR A 217 -9.59 -3.81 -14.12
C THR A 217 -9.31 -4.01 -15.60
N ASP A 218 -10.37 -4.17 -16.41
CA ASP A 218 -10.24 -4.34 -17.85
C ASP A 218 -9.73 -3.07 -18.55
N GLU A 219 -9.97 -1.90 -17.93
CA GLU A 219 -9.41 -0.62 -18.38
C GLU A 219 -7.94 -0.43 -17.95
N GLY A 220 -7.31 -1.46 -17.37
CA GLY A 220 -5.92 -1.47 -16.99
C GLY A 220 -5.59 -0.70 -15.70
N ARG A 221 -6.59 -0.41 -14.86
CA ARG A 221 -6.35 0.24 -13.56
C ARG A 221 -5.93 -0.79 -12.52
N ILE A 222 -4.88 -0.47 -11.78
CA ILE A 222 -4.35 -1.29 -10.69
C ILE A 222 -4.81 -0.67 -9.37
N TYR A 223 -5.52 -1.45 -8.57
CA TYR A 223 -5.94 -1.07 -7.22
C TYR A 223 -5.11 -1.81 -6.19
N PHE A 224 -4.75 -1.12 -5.12
CA PHE A 224 -3.96 -1.66 -4.03
C PHE A 224 -4.63 -1.47 -2.67
N ILE A 225 -4.20 -2.25 -1.70
CA ILE A 225 -4.39 -2.01 -0.26
C ILE A 225 -3.03 -1.76 0.38
N ASP A 226 -3.00 -0.93 1.39
CA ASP A 226 -1.83 -0.68 2.22
C ASP A 226 -2.21 -0.57 3.70
N ALA A 227 -1.23 -0.74 4.58
CA ALA A 227 -1.40 -0.54 6.00
C ALA A 227 -0.52 0.61 6.50
N HIS A 228 -0.90 1.17 7.64
CA HIS A 228 -0.24 2.32 8.24
C HIS A 228 0.25 2.00 9.67
N PRO A 229 1.16 2.82 10.23
CA PRO A 229 1.67 2.60 11.59
C PRO A 229 0.60 2.58 12.69
N ASP A 230 -0.55 3.22 12.44
CA ASP A 230 -1.73 3.17 13.31
C ASP A 230 -2.56 1.87 13.16
N ASN A 231 -2.05 0.88 12.43
CA ASN A 231 -2.73 -0.39 12.10
C ASN A 231 -3.98 -0.25 11.22
N SER A 232 -4.22 0.92 10.64
CA SER A 232 -5.31 1.11 9.69
C SER A 232 -4.95 0.54 8.31
N LEU A 233 -5.97 -0.03 7.61
CA LEU A 233 -5.89 -0.40 6.21
C LEU A 233 -6.62 0.61 5.36
N THR A 234 -6.00 0.96 4.24
CA THR A 234 -6.58 1.80 3.21
C THR A 234 -6.51 1.13 1.84
N SER A 235 -7.31 1.59 0.89
CA SER A 235 -7.24 1.18 -0.50
C SER A 235 -7.04 2.40 -1.39
N GLY A 236 -6.45 2.20 -2.56
CA GLY A 236 -6.23 3.29 -3.48
C GLY A 236 -5.90 2.83 -4.89
N LEU A 237 -5.86 3.79 -5.80
CA LEU A 237 -5.51 3.60 -7.20
C LEU A 237 -4.00 3.83 -7.38
N PHE A 238 -3.32 2.87 -8.03
CA PHE A 238 -1.92 3.03 -8.43
C PHE A 238 -1.79 4.12 -9.51
N GLY A 239 -0.77 4.96 -9.35
CA GLY A 239 -0.47 6.05 -10.27
C GLY A 239 0.85 6.71 -9.92
N THR A 240 1.02 7.97 -10.30
CA THR A 240 2.26 8.75 -10.13
C THR A 240 2.67 8.97 -8.67
N LYS A 241 1.77 8.72 -7.72
CA LYS A 241 2.08 8.70 -6.28
C LYS A 241 3.06 7.60 -5.86
N PHE A 242 3.29 6.59 -6.71
CA PHE A 242 4.36 5.61 -6.59
C PHE A 242 5.47 5.95 -7.57
N VAL A 243 6.66 6.23 -7.05
CA VAL A 243 7.79 6.67 -7.88
C VAL A 243 8.30 5.53 -8.75
N ARG A 244 8.63 5.82 -10.02
CA ARG A 244 9.27 4.85 -10.90
C ARG A 244 10.56 4.30 -10.28
N SER A 245 10.76 3.03 -10.49
CA SER A 245 11.72 2.19 -9.79
C SER A 245 13.18 2.39 -10.11
N ASN A 246 14.00 2.17 -9.08
CA ASN A 246 15.43 1.93 -9.16
C ASN A 246 15.70 0.45 -8.84
N PRO A 247 16.32 -0.34 -9.74
CA PRO A 247 16.58 -1.76 -9.50
C PRO A 247 17.49 -2.01 -8.30
N GLY A 248 18.49 -1.14 -8.07
CA GLY A 248 19.39 -1.24 -6.93
C GLY A 248 18.69 -1.12 -5.57
N GLN A 249 17.57 -0.43 -5.53
CA GLN A 249 16.73 -0.30 -4.32
C GLN A 249 15.63 -1.34 -4.25
N GLY A 250 15.58 -2.29 -5.17
CA GLY A 250 14.55 -3.32 -5.20
C GLY A 250 13.12 -2.79 -5.32
N ALA A 251 12.93 -1.57 -5.84
CA ALA A 251 11.63 -0.93 -5.92
C ALA A 251 10.74 -1.51 -7.05
N GLY A 252 9.46 -1.08 -7.12
CA GLY A 252 8.52 -1.47 -8.16
C GLY A 252 7.67 -2.69 -7.83
N PHE A 253 7.13 -3.32 -8.87
CA PHE A 253 6.30 -4.53 -8.76
C PHE A 253 7.15 -5.77 -8.52
N LYS A 254 6.74 -6.57 -7.55
CA LYS A 254 7.42 -7.81 -7.18
C LYS A 254 6.46 -8.85 -6.61
N ASN A 255 6.73 -10.12 -6.88
CA ASN A 255 6.02 -11.23 -6.29
C ASN A 255 6.89 -11.96 -5.27
N PHE A 256 6.26 -12.65 -4.31
CA PHE A 256 6.96 -13.59 -3.44
C PHE A 256 7.55 -14.73 -4.27
N ARG A 257 8.79 -15.14 -3.93
CA ARG A 257 9.37 -16.37 -4.47
C ARG A 257 8.59 -17.58 -3.99
N PRO A 258 8.21 -18.49 -4.86
CA PRO A 258 7.73 -19.81 -4.45
C PRO A 258 8.82 -20.56 -3.70
N PHE A 259 8.47 -21.16 -2.58
CA PHE A 259 9.38 -21.95 -1.76
C PHE A 259 9.14 -23.44 -1.93
N LYS A 260 10.22 -24.23 -1.89
CA LYS A 260 10.21 -25.69 -1.84
C LYS A 260 10.90 -26.14 -0.55
N LEU A 261 10.31 -27.12 0.13
CA LEU A 261 10.90 -27.75 1.32
C LEU A 261 11.61 -29.04 0.87
N LYS A 262 12.94 -29.03 0.83
CA LYS A 262 13.77 -30.18 0.45
C LYS A 262 14.25 -30.96 1.66
N GLY A 263 14.43 -32.28 1.50
CA GLY A 263 14.99 -33.16 2.56
C GLY A 263 14.07 -33.42 3.74
N SER A 264 12.82 -32.94 3.71
CA SER A 264 11.82 -33.21 4.75
C SER A 264 11.23 -34.62 4.61
N GLN A 265 10.74 -35.16 5.71
CA GLN A 265 10.02 -36.45 5.74
C GLN A 265 8.60 -36.25 6.28
N TYR A 266 7.63 -36.93 5.68
CA TYR A 266 6.26 -36.88 6.17
C TYR A 266 6.11 -37.76 7.42
N ASN A 267 5.74 -37.17 8.53
CA ASN A 267 5.47 -37.86 9.79
C ASN A 267 3.96 -38.07 9.92
N THR A 268 3.52 -39.30 9.76
CA THR A 268 2.10 -39.70 9.80
C THR A 268 1.45 -39.48 11.15
N THR A 269 2.21 -39.62 12.25
CA THR A 269 1.71 -39.46 13.62
C THR A 269 1.24 -38.04 13.89
N VAL A 270 1.98 -37.05 13.38
CA VAL A 270 1.64 -35.63 13.58
C VAL A 270 0.96 -34.99 12.37
N GLY A 271 0.89 -35.68 11.23
CA GLY A 271 0.26 -35.23 10.01
C GLY A 271 0.95 -34.01 9.37
N SER A 272 2.29 -34.03 9.32
CA SER A 272 3.12 -32.91 8.83
C SER A 272 4.43 -33.41 8.25
N TYR A 273 4.96 -32.70 7.26
CA TYR A 273 6.38 -32.79 6.91
C TYR A 273 7.23 -32.19 8.02
N VAL A 274 8.36 -32.82 8.32
CA VAL A 274 9.26 -32.46 9.43
C VAL A 274 10.69 -32.42 8.91
N GLY A 275 11.47 -31.45 9.41
CA GLY A 275 12.85 -31.23 8.98
C GLY A 275 12.98 -30.71 7.56
N GLY A 276 14.18 -30.85 6.99
CA GLY A 276 14.51 -30.27 5.71
C GLY A 276 14.92 -28.80 5.76
N GLU A 277 15.08 -28.21 4.59
CA GLU A 277 15.44 -26.81 4.39
C GLU A 277 14.52 -26.15 3.36
N ILE A 278 14.27 -24.87 3.50
CA ILE A 278 13.51 -24.09 2.51
C ILE A 278 14.47 -23.60 1.43
N VAL A 279 14.13 -23.90 0.18
CA VAL A 279 14.88 -23.52 -1.01
C VAL A 279 13.99 -22.66 -1.90
N PRO A 280 14.46 -21.48 -2.37
CA PRO A 280 13.71 -20.62 -3.28
C PRO A 280 13.73 -21.17 -4.70
N SER A 281 12.76 -20.78 -5.51
CA SER A 281 12.90 -20.86 -6.97
C SER A 281 13.90 -19.81 -7.45
N LYS A 282 14.81 -20.20 -8.36
CA LYS A 282 15.79 -19.30 -8.98
C LYS A 282 15.12 -18.42 -10.03
N ASP A 283 15.73 -17.28 -10.39
CA ASP A 283 15.17 -16.35 -11.37
C ASP A 283 14.88 -16.99 -12.72
N ASN A 284 15.75 -17.91 -13.18
CA ASN A 284 15.57 -18.66 -14.41
C ASN A 284 14.49 -19.77 -14.34
N GLU A 285 13.99 -20.08 -13.15
CA GLU A 285 12.86 -21.01 -12.93
C GLU A 285 11.51 -20.26 -12.82
N LEU A 286 11.53 -18.92 -12.84
CA LEU A 286 10.35 -18.08 -12.65
C LEU A 286 9.89 -17.51 -13.99
N PRO A 287 8.79 -18.00 -14.57
CA PRO A 287 8.34 -17.60 -15.90
C PRO A 287 7.95 -16.12 -15.99
N LEU A 288 7.57 -15.52 -14.87
CA LEU A 288 7.16 -14.11 -14.79
C LEU A 288 8.30 -13.18 -14.38
N HIS A 289 9.53 -13.68 -14.20
CA HIS A 289 10.68 -12.84 -13.86
C HIS A 289 11.05 -11.90 -15.01
N SER A 290 11.17 -10.60 -14.70
CA SER A 290 11.62 -9.60 -15.68
C SER A 290 12.16 -8.35 -15.00
N ILE A 291 13.13 -7.72 -15.66
CA ILE A 291 13.68 -6.41 -15.27
C ILE A 291 13.16 -5.26 -16.16
N GLU A 292 12.18 -5.55 -17.04
CA GLU A 292 11.59 -4.58 -17.97
C GLU A 292 11.10 -3.30 -17.27
N GLN A 293 10.50 -3.44 -16.10
CA GLN A 293 9.99 -2.28 -15.35
C GLN A 293 11.06 -1.23 -15.02
N PHE A 294 12.34 -1.62 -15.01
CA PHE A 294 13.48 -0.73 -14.75
C PHE A 294 14.08 -0.19 -16.05
N PHE A 295 14.38 -1.06 -16.98
CA PHE A 295 15.18 -0.72 -18.17
C PHE A 295 14.33 -0.44 -19.42
N GLY A 296 13.03 -0.66 -19.36
CA GLY A 296 12.15 -0.55 -20.52
C GLY A 296 12.21 -1.78 -21.42
N THR A 297 11.66 -1.66 -22.62
CA THR A 297 11.57 -2.75 -23.59
C THR A 297 12.92 -3.13 -24.24
N ASN A 298 13.93 -2.26 -24.12
CA ASN A 298 15.30 -2.56 -24.53
C ASN A 298 16.20 -2.81 -23.30
N LEU A 299 16.33 -4.07 -22.91
CA LEU A 299 17.10 -4.48 -21.73
C LEU A 299 18.62 -4.27 -21.87
N SER A 300 19.13 -3.93 -23.07
CA SER A 300 20.55 -3.62 -23.29
C SER A 300 20.96 -2.24 -22.77
N ILE A 301 19.99 -1.41 -22.34
CA ILE A 301 20.25 -0.09 -21.77
C ILE A 301 20.72 -0.27 -20.33
N GLY A 302 22.01 -0.06 -20.05
CA GLY A 302 22.60 -0.20 -18.71
C GLY A 302 22.18 0.88 -17.70
N ASP A 303 21.50 1.95 -18.13
CA ASP A 303 21.01 3.04 -17.29
C ASP A 303 19.46 3.03 -17.24
N TRP A 304 18.90 2.64 -16.10
CA TRP A 304 17.45 2.57 -15.89
C TRP A 304 16.72 3.90 -16.13
N LYS A 305 17.39 5.05 -15.94
CA LYS A 305 16.81 6.38 -16.19
C LYS A 305 16.55 6.62 -17.67
N LYS A 306 17.27 5.93 -18.54
CA LYS A 306 17.14 6.01 -20.00
C LYS A 306 16.22 4.92 -20.57
N GLY A 307 15.59 4.12 -19.72
CA GLY A 307 14.68 3.07 -20.16
C GLY A 307 13.54 3.61 -21.02
N ILE A 308 13.36 3.01 -22.19
CA ILE A 308 12.33 3.38 -23.17
C ILE A 308 11.27 2.29 -23.17
N PHE A 309 10.00 2.68 -23.05
CA PHE A 309 8.85 1.78 -23.05
C PHE A 309 8.13 1.88 -24.39
N GLN A 310 8.12 0.81 -25.17
CA GLN A 310 7.56 0.79 -26.51
C GLN A 310 6.52 -0.32 -26.69
N ILE A 311 5.44 0.01 -27.43
CA ILE A 311 4.45 -0.94 -27.94
C ILE A 311 4.28 -0.60 -29.44
N ASP A 312 4.46 -1.59 -30.32
CA ASP A 312 4.30 -1.44 -31.78
C ASP A 312 5.09 -0.26 -32.35
N GLY A 313 6.33 -0.07 -31.87
CA GLY A 313 7.22 1.01 -32.31
C GLY A 313 6.89 2.40 -31.76
N LYS A 314 5.82 2.56 -31.00
CA LYS A 314 5.44 3.83 -30.34
C LYS A 314 5.96 3.85 -28.89
N THR A 315 6.57 4.97 -28.50
CA THR A 315 7.08 5.19 -27.15
C THR A 315 6.00 5.79 -26.24
N TYR A 316 5.95 5.31 -25.00
CA TYR A 316 5.02 5.74 -23.97
C TYR A 316 5.75 6.14 -22.70
N PRO A 317 5.25 7.09 -21.90
CA PRO A 317 5.64 7.26 -20.51
C PRO A 317 5.37 5.96 -19.73
N TYR A 318 6.14 5.72 -18.66
CA TYR A 318 6.07 4.48 -17.88
C TYR A 318 4.65 4.11 -17.43
N TYR A 319 3.90 5.05 -16.86
CA TYR A 319 2.55 4.78 -16.34
C TYR A 319 1.54 4.51 -17.46
N ASP A 320 1.67 5.19 -18.59
CA ASP A 320 0.83 4.93 -19.78
C ASP A 320 1.15 3.57 -20.40
N TYR A 321 2.45 3.23 -20.49
CA TYR A 321 2.89 1.92 -20.94
C TYR A 321 2.31 0.81 -20.07
N LEU A 322 2.47 0.93 -18.75
CA LEU A 322 1.93 -0.02 -17.79
C LEU A 322 0.41 -0.18 -17.98
N ARG A 323 -0.31 0.92 -18.10
CA ARG A 323 -1.75 0.88 -18.26
C ARG A 323 -2.18 0.23 -19.60
N MET A 324 -1.44 0.48 -20.69
CA MET A 324 -1.64 -0.21 -21.97
C MET A 324 -1.43 -1.73 -21.83
N LYS A 325 -0.41 -2.16 -21.12
CA LYS A 325 -0.14 -3.59 -20.86
C LYS A 325 -1.26 -4.21 -20.02
N MET A 326 -1.71 -3.53 -18.98
CA MET A 326 -2.80 -4.00 -18.10
C MET A 326 -4.15 -4.07 -18.81
N SER A 327 -4.42 -3.23 -19.81
CA SER A 327 -5.63 -3.27 -20.66
C SER A 327 -5.51 -4.21 -21.86
N LEU A 328 -4.47 -5.07 -21.90
CA LEU A 328 -4.19 -6.00 -23.00
C LEU A 328 -4.11 -5.30 -24.37
N GLY A 329 -3.54 -4.09 -24.41
CA GLY A 329 -3.40 -3.29 -25.63
C GLY A 329 -4.68 -2.60 -26.11
N ASN A 330 -5.81 -2.81 -25.44
CA ASN A 330 -7.12 -2.26 -25.82
C ASN A 330 -7.52 -1.04 -24.97
N LEU A 331 -6.55 -0.21 -24.58
CA LEU A 331 -6.82 0.96 -23.75
C LEU A 331 -7.81 1.91 -24.44
N LYS A 332 -8.96 2.09 -23.80
CA LYS A 332 -9.99 3.06 -24.17
C LYS A 332 -10.21 4.02 -23.00
N LEU A 333 -10.06 5.30 -23.27
CA LEU A 333 -10.14 6.36 -22.29
C LEU A 333 -11.48 7.10 -22.44
N ASN A 334 -12.38 6.92 -21.51
CA ASN A 334 -13.57 7.76 -21.39
C ASN A 334 -13.24 8.92 -20.42
N PRO A 335 -13.18 10.17 -20.88
CA PRO A 335 -12.72 11.30 -20.06
C PRO A 335 -13.48 11.46 -18.74
N MET A 336 -14.80 11.29 -18.77
CA MET A 336 -15.65 11.44 -17.59
C MET A 336 -15.37 10.35 -16.56
N ASN A 337 -15.20 9.09 -17.02
CA ASN A 337 -14.87 7.98 -16.15
C ASN A 337 -13.46 8.11 -15.58
N GLU A 338 -12.50 8.62 -16.37
CA GLU A 338 -11.13 8.87 -15.91
C GLU A 338 -11.11 9.88 -14.76
N ILE A 339 -11.74 11.05 -14.97
CA ILE A 339 -11.83 12.11 -13.97
C ILE A 339 -12.61 11.64 -12.73
N LYS A 340 -13.74 10.97 -12.94
CA LYS A 340 -14.58 10.46 -11.86
C LYS A 340 -13.81 9.48 -10.97
N SER A 341 -13.15 8.48 -11.56
CA SER A 341 -12.45 7.46 -10.79
C SER A 341 -11.30 8.02 -9.96
N LEU A 342 -10.54 8.97 -10.52
CA LEU A 342 -9.45 9.60 -9.79
C LEU A 342 -9.96 10.55 -8.70
N ALA A 343 -11.07 11.25 -8.94
CA ALA A 343 -11.72 12.07 -7.93
C ALA A 343 -12.34 11.23 -6.79
N GLU A 344 -12.88 10.05 -7.10
CA GLU A 344 -13.38 9.10 -6.09
C GLU A 344 -12.23 8.54 -5.24
N ASP A 345 -11.09 8.17 -5.83
CA ASP A 345 -9.86 7.77 -5.10
C ASP A 345 -9.36 8.90 -4.19
N LEU A 346 -9.38 10.15 -4.67
CA LEU A 346 -9.05 11.32 -3.87
C LEU A 346 -10.01 11.52 -2.69
N CYS A 347 -11.32 11.37 -2.91
CA CYS A 347 -12.31 11.44 -1.83
C CYS A 347 -12.03 10.40 -0.76
N GLN A 348 -11.76 9.15 -1.17
CA GLN A 348 -11.40 8.07 -0.27
C GLN A 348 -10.15 8.42 0.54
N THR A 349 -9.07 8.86 -0.13
CA THR A 349 -7.80 9.22 0.51
C THR A 349 -7.97 10.36 1.53
N VAL A 350 -8.82 11.36 1.23
CA VAL A 350 -9.11 12.45 2.19
C VAL A 350 -9.93 11.94 3.39
N GLN A 351 -10.87 11.02 3.18
CA GLN A 351 -11.60 10.39 4.28
C GLN A 351 -10.68 9.54 5.17
N ASP A 352 -9.72 8.83 4.61
CA ASP A 352 -8.69 8.09 5.37
C ASP A 352 -7.80 9.06 6.18
N ARG A 353 -7.53 10.25 5.63
CA ARG A 353 -6.85 11.30 6.37
C ARG A 353 -7.68 11.82 7.56
N VAL A 354 -9.00 11.89 7.45
CA VAL A 354 -9.88 12.24 8.59
C VAL A 354 -9.65 11.28 9.75
N GLU A 355 -9.63 9.96 9.47
CA GLU A 355 -9.42 8.95 10.50
C GLU A 355 -8.03 9.07 11.15
N ALA A 356 -6.98 9.29 10.34
CA ALA A 356 -5.61 9.48 10.85
C ALA A 356 -5.48 10.73 11.74
N VAL A 357 -6.05 11.88 11.32
CA VAL A 357 -6.02 13.09 12.11
C VAL A 357 -6.84 12.95 13.40
N ASN A 358 -8.01 12.29 13.33
CA ASN A 358 -8.82 12.02 14.51
C ASN A 358 -8.11 11.10 15.50
N SER A 359 -7.37 10.09 15.04
CA SER A 359 -6.54 9.24 15.88
C SER A 359 -5.47 10.05 16.62
N ALA A 360 -4.76 10.93 15.91
CA ALA A 360 -3.78 11.83 16.48
C ALA A 360 -4.39 12.76 17.55
N LEU A 361 -5.52 13.40 17.24
CA LEU A 361 -6.22 14.31 18.17
C LEU A 361 -6.71 13.55 19.41
N LYS A 362 -7.19 12.32 19.26
CA LYS A 362 -7.63 11.46 20.36
C LYS A 362 -6.48 11.06 21.28
N SER A 363 -5.27 10.84 20.74
CA SER A 363 -4.07 10.56 21.55
C SER A 363 -3.62 11.76 22.38
N GLY A 364 -4.07 12.98 22.02
CA GLY A 364 -3.73 14.20 22.74
C GLY A 364 -2.37 14.80 22.38
N VAL A 365 -1.71 14.34 21.32
CA VAL A 365 -0.38 14.83 20.88
C VAL A 365 -0.39 16.35 20.63
N GLN A 366 -1.46 16.90 20.08
CA GLN A 366 -1.63 18.35 19.87
C GLN A 366 -1.64 19.17 21.17
N LYS A 367 -1.86 18.55 22.33
CA LYS A 367 -1.82 19.23 23.64
C LYS A 367 -0.42 19.33 24.23
N LYS A 368 0.54 18.57 23.69
CA LYS A 368 1.93 18.59 24.12
C LYS A 368 2.65 19.81 23.53
N ALA A 369 3.73 20.24 24.18
CA ALA A 369 4.64 21.21 23.58
C ALA A 369 5.24 20.66 22.30
N HIS A 370 5.43 21.54 21.30
CA HIS A 370 6.15 21.14 20.09
C HIS A 370 7.62 20.82 20.45
N PRO A 371 8.22 19.75 19.89
CA PRO A 371 9.64 19.48 20.07
C PRO A 371 10.51 20.63 19.55
N ASP A 372 11.72 20.80 20.12
CA ASP A 372 12.65 21.86 19.72
C ASP A 372 13.20 21.71 18.30
N ARG A 373 13.09 20.49 17.74
CA ARG A 373 13.56 20.15 16.39
C ARG A 373 12.61 19.18 15.72
N LEU A 374 12.53 19.26 14.38
CA LEU A 374 11.89 18.22 13.57
C LEU A 374 12.68 16.91 13.69
N PRO A 375 12.04 15.75 13.47
CA PRO A 375 12.77 14.49 13.38
C PRO A 375 13.76 14.49 12.22
N VAL A 376 14.78 13.63 12.31
CA VAL A 376 15.82 13.49 11.26
C VAL A 376 15.21 13.25 9.89
N ASN A 377 14.08 12.55 9.84
CA ASN A 377 13.30 12.33 8.62
C ASN A 377 11.82 12.33 8.99
N ILE A 378 11.08 13.33 8.51
CA ILE A 378 9.64 13.47 8.80
C ILE A 378 8.77 12.40 8.11
N TYR A 379 9.29 11.70 7.11
CA TYR A 379 8.56 10.68 6.35
C TYR A 379 8.70 9.26 6.91
N GLY A 380 9.74 9.00 7.67
CA GLY A 380 10.01 7.70 8.27
C GLY A 380 10.81 7.87 9.57
N THR A 381 10.13 7.92 10.67
CA THR A 381 10.66 8.18 12.00
C THR A 381 10.13 7.14 12.99
N PHE A 382 10.15 7.42 14.28
CA PHE A 382 9.70 6.53 15.34
C PHE A 382 8.79 7.29 16.32
N GLY A 383 8.00 6.51 17.07
CA GLY A 383 7.16 7.02 18.15
C GLY A 383 6.00 7.87 17.65
N GLU A 384 5.61 8.87 18.42
CA GLU A 384 4.43 9.70 18.18
C GLU A 384 4.45 10.40 16.81
N TRP A 385 5.62 10.79 16.34
CA TRP A 385 5.75 11.42 15.03
C TRP A 385 5.46 10.44 13.90
N GLU A 386 5.94 9.19 13.98
CA GLU A 386 5.64 8.15 12.99
C GLU A 386 4.15 7.78 13.00
N GLU A 387 3.56 7.65 14.19
CA GLU A 387 2.19 7.18 14.36
C GLU A 387 1.15 8.25 13.99
N TYR A 388 1.41 9.52 14.35
CA TYR A 388 0.39 10.58 14.30
C TYR A 388 0.63 11.69 13.27
N SER A 389 1.80 11.76 12.65
CA SER A 389 2.05 12.71 11.57
C SER A 389 1.54 12.19 10.22
N THR A 390 1.33 13.10 9.28
CA THR A 390 0.79 12.75 7.95
C THR A 390 1.66 13.14 6.76
N PRO A 391 2.99 13.37 6.87
CA PRO A 391 3.76 13.92 5.74
C PRO A 391 3.76 13.01 4.51
N SER A 392 3.86 11.70 4.69
CA SER A 392 3.77 10.72 3.59
C SER A 392 2.39 10.65 2.96
N ARG A 393 1.32 10.65 3.80
CA ARG A 393 -0.06 10.66 3.33
C ARG A 393 -0.35 11.95 2.55
N ASP A 394 0.06 13.10 3.10
CA ASP A 394 -0.16 14.41 2.48
C ASP A 394 0.63 14.57 1.17
N ALA A 395 1.85 14.05 1.09
CA ALA A 395 2.62 14.07 -0.15
C ALA A 395 1.95 13.23 -1.26
N ARG A 396 1.44 12.03 -0.92
CA ARG A 396 0.67 11.22 -1.89
C ARG A 396 -0.64 11.89 -2.29
N LEU A 397 -1.35 12.50 -1.35
CA LEU A 397 -2.57 13.25 -1.63
C LEU A 397 -2.31 14.41 -2.60
N LYS A 398 -1.24 15.19 -2.37
CA LYS A 398 -0.81 16.28 -3.26
C LYS A 398 -0.47 15.76 -4.66
N THR A 399 0.28 14.66 -4.74
CA THR A 399 0.61 14.01 -6.02
C THR A 399 -0.65 13.58 -6.77
N SER A 400 -1.65 13.01 -6.08
CA SER A 400 -2.91 12.59 -6.71
C SER A 400 -3.76 13.76 -7.19
N PHE A 401 -3.81 14.90 -6.48
CA PHE A 401 -4.46 16.11 -6.99
C PHE A 401 -3.73 16.68 -8.21
N LYS A 402 -2.39 16.66 -8.21
CA LYS A 402 -1.62 17.05 -9.40
C LYS A 402 -1.89 16.09 -10.56
N GLU A 403 -1.92 14.79 -10.33
CA GLU A 403 -2.24 13.78 -11.34
C GLU A 403 -3.63 14.02 -11.96
N LEU A 404 -4.63 14.36 -11.15
CA LEU A 404 -5.98 14.70 -11.65
C LEU A 404 -5.95 15.93 -12.55
N ARG A 405 -5.21 16.97 -12.18
CA ARG A 405 -5.02 18.19 -12.99
C ARG A 405 -4.30 17.87 -14.31
N ASP A 406 -3.18 17.13 -14.25
CA ASP A 406 -2.37 16.75 -15.40
C ASP A 406 -3.14 15.79 -16.34
N LEU A 407 -3.91 14.85 -15.78
CA LEU A 407 -4.78 13.96 -16.54
C LEU A 407 -5.84 14.74 -17.34
N SER A 408 -6.44 15.76 -16.72
CA SER A 408 -7.43 16.61 -17.40
C SER A 408 -6.83 17.31 -18.63
N GLU A 409 -5.61 17.81 -18.50
CA GLU A 409 -4.86 18.41 -19.60
C GLU A 409 -4.52 17.39 -20.68
N ASN A 410 -4.05 16.21 -20.30
CA ASN A 410 -3.73 15.14 -21.23
C ASN A 410 -4.97 14.68 -22.03
N LEU A 411 -6.10 14.48 -21.37
CA LEU A 411 -7.36 14.11 -22.03
C LEU A 411 -7.84 15.18 -23.01
N ASN A 412 -7.71 16.46 -22.66
CA ASN A 412 -8.00 17.57 -23.56
C ASN A 412 -7.06 17.59 -24.78
N ASN A 413 -5.77 17.29 -24.59
CA ASN A 413 -4.80 17.19 -25.68
C ASN A 413 -5.11 16.01 -26.61
N LEU A 414 -5.47 14.83 -26.06
CA LEU A 414 -5.90 13.68 -26.84
C LEU A 414 -7.16 13.98 -27.66
N PHE A 415 -8.10 14.73 -27.11
CA PHE A 415 -9.29 15.18 -27.83
C PHE A 415 -8.94 16.09 -29.02
N ASN A 416 -8.09 17.08 -28.81
CA ASN A 416 -7.64 18.00 -29.85
C ASN A 416 -6.86 17.28 -30.97
N GLN A 417 -6.13 16.22 -30.62
CA GLN A 417 -5.35 15.36 -31.53
C GLN A 417 -6.22 14.28 -32.21
N ARG A 418 -7.47 14.13 -31.81
CA ARG A 418 -8.38 13.05 -32.29
C ARG A 418 -7.77 11.66 -32.05
N ASP A 419 -7.13 11.46 -30.88
CA ASP A 419 -6.48 10.19 -30.56
C ASP A 419 -7.51 9.05 -30.50
N PRO A 420 -7.28 7.91 -31.21
CA PRO A 420 -8.25 6.81 -31.31
C PRO A 420 -8.48 6.06 -29.98
N ARG A 421 -7.66 6.30 -28.97
CA ARG A 421 -7.85 5.74 -27.62
C ARG A 421 -8.96 6.48 -26.87
N LEU A 422 -9.25 7.73 -27.23
CA LEU A 422 -10.27 8.53 -26.55
C LEU A 422 -11.67 8.12 -27.00
N VAL A 423 -12.50 7.68 -26.07
CA VAL A 423 -13.91 7.34 -26.30
C VAL A 423 -14.77 8.50 -25.79
N TYR A 424 -15.03 9.46 -26.66
CA TYR A 424 -15.81 10.65 -26.33
C TYR A 424 -16.55 11.18 -27.59
N ASN A 425 -17.86 11.37 -27.47
CA ASN A 425 -18.72 11.84 -28.54
C ASN A 425 -19.32 13.23 -28.28
N GLY A 426 -18.95 13.88 -27.18
CA GLY A 426 -19.38 15.24 -26.83
C GLY A 426 -18.64 16.31 -27.64
N THR A 427 -19.06 17.54 -27.49
CA THR A 427 -18.48 18.71 -28.17
C THR A 427 -17.61 19.59 -27.28
N ASP A 428 -17.77 19.48 -25.96
CA ASP A 428 -17.04 20.29 -24.99
C ASP A 428 -16.50 19.40 -23.86
N ILE A 429 -15.31 18.85 -24.12
CA ILE A 429 -14.67 17.92 -23.21
C ILE A 429 -14.33 18.53 -21.84
N LYS A 430 -13.94 19.82 -21.81
CA LYS A 430 -13.60 20.51 -20.55
C LYS A 430 -14.83 20.65 -19.66
N LYS A 431 -15.95 21.09 -20.22
CA LYS A 431 -17.23 21.23 -19.51
C LYS A 431 -17.72 19.88 -18.96
N ASP A 432 -17.61 18.81 -19.75
CA ASP A 432 -18.08 17.49 -19.34
C ASP A 432 -17.17 16.87 -18.28
N MET A 433 -15.84 17.05 -18.37
CA MET A 433 -14.90 16.68 -17.32
C MET A 433 -15.16 17.46 -16.03
N LEU A 434 -15.41 18.78 -16.10
CA LEU A 434 -15.76 19.59 -14.94
C LEU A 434 -17.05 19.08 -14.28
N SER A 435 -18.08 18.79 -15.06
CA SER A 435 -19.33 18.22 -14.55
C SER A 435 -19.10 16.88 -13.83
N SER A 436 -18.25 16.01 -14.40
CA SER A 436 -17.88 14.74 -13.79
C SER A 436 -17.16 14.95 -12.45
N TYR A 437 -16.16 15.83 -12.38
CA TYR A 437 -15.46 16.20 -11.15
C TYR A 437 -16.43 16.73 -10.09
N MET A 438 -17.27 17.72 -10.45
CA MET A 438 -18.23 18.34 -9.54
C MET A 438 -19.27 17.35 -9.02
N SER A 439 -19.62 16.31 -9.79
CA SER A 439 -20.51 15.24 -9.34
C SER A 439 -19.94 14.45 -8.18
N VAL A 440 -18.61 14.26 -8.12
CA VAL A 440 -17.91 13.61 -7.01
C VAL A 440 -17.76 14.58 -5.84
N VAL A 441 -17.38 15.84 -6.10
CA VAL A 441 -17.29 16.89 -5.08
C VAL A 441 -18.58 17.01 -4.28
N GLY A 442 -19.73 17.00 -4.96
CA GLY A 442 -21.06 17.10 -4.32
C GLY A 442 -21.43 15.89 -3.44
N LYS A 443 -20.85 14.73 -3.70
CA LYS A 443 -21.10 13.49 -2.93
C LYS A 443 -20.07 13.24 -1.85
N CYS A 444 -18.85 13.77 -2.01
CA CYS A 444 -17.74 13.58 -1.09
C CYS A 444 -17.93 14.42 0.18
N LYS A 445 -18.28 13.75 1.27
CA LYS A 445 -18.48 14.39 2.57
C LYS A 445 -17.23 14.22 3.42
N ILE A 446 -16.62 15.33 3.80
CA ILE A 446 -15.44 15.41 4.65
C ILE A 446 -15.83 16.21 5.87
N GLN A 447 -15.63 15.64 7.06
CA GLN A 447 -15.97 16.29 8.30
C GLN A 447 -14.87 16.10 9.33
N TYR A 448 -14.45 17.19 9.98
CA TYR A 448 -13.57 17.14 11.13
C TYR A 448 -14.16 17.91 12.31
N VAL A 449 -13.62 17.67 13.49
CA VAL A 449 -14.06 18.37 14.71
C VAL A 449 -13.00 19.42 15.07
N LYS A 450 -13.42 20.68 15.17
CA LYS A 450 -12.58 21.79 15.60
C LYS A 450 -12.12 21.61 17.06
N SER A 451 -11.08 22.31 17.45
CA SER A 451 -10.52 22.27 18.82
C SER A 451 -11.54 22.65 19.91
N ASN A 452 -12.56 23.44 19.56
CA ASN A 452 -13.67 23.78 20.45
C ASN A 452 -14.83 22.75 20.45
N GLY A 453 -14.67 21.61 19.79
CA GLY A 453 -15.67 20.55 19.73
C GLY A 453 -16.76 20.72 18.64
N GLN A 454 -16.76 21.80 17.89
CA GLN A 454 -17.74 22.03 16.83
C GLN A 454 -17.37 21.28 15.55
N PRO A 455 -18.30 20.63 14.86
CA PRO A 455 -18.05 20.00 13.58
C PRO A 455 -17.83 21.04 12.48
N MET A 456 -16.91 20.74 11.56
CA MET A 456 -16.64 21.50 10.35
C MET A 456 -16.72 20.58 9.15
N ALA A 457 -17.53 20.94 8.15
CA ALA A 457 -17.66 20.20 6.91
C ALA A 457 -16.87 20.88 5.79
N LEU A 458 -16.17 20.08 4.99
CA LEU A 458 -15.45 20.53 3.80
C LEU A 458 -15.90 19.72 2.59
N THR A 459 -15.95 20.34 1.43
CA THR A 459 -16.04 19.64 0.15
C THR A 459 -14.65 19.18 -0.30
N LEU A 460 -14.58 18.22 -1.20
CA LEU A 460 -13.31 17.78 -1.80
C LEU A 460 -12.54 18.95 -2.44
N ASP A 461 -13.25 19.87 -3.07
CA ASP A 461 -12.62 21.04 -3.69
C ASP A 461 -12.11 22.06 -2.67
N GLN A 462 -12.78 22.23 -1.53
CA GLN A 462 -12.26 23.01 -0.44
C GLN A 462 -10.98 22.39 0.17
N VAL A 463 -10.88 21.06 0.23
CA VAL A 463 -9.63 20.40 0.62
C VAL A 463 -8.55 20.66 -0.42
N ARG A 464 -8.87 20.57 -1.73
CA ARG A 464 -7.95 20.91 -2.82
C ARG A 464 -7.41 22.33 -2.68
N SER A 465 -8.28 23.31 -2.45
CA SER A 465 -7.87 24.72 -2.33
C SER A 465 -6.99 25.01 -1.11
N ARG A 466 -7.10 24.19 -0.04
CA ARG A 466 -6.31 24.29 1.19
C ARG A 466 -5.08 23.38 1.21
N LEU A 467 -4.83 22.65 0.14
CA LEU A 467 -3.95 21.47 0.15
C LEU A 467 -2.52 21.77 0.63
N PHE A 468 -2.00 22.95 0.33
CA PHE A 468 -0.67 23.40 0.76
C PHE A 468 -0.65 24.12 2.11
N ASP A 469 -1.84 24.41 2.68
CA ASP A 469 -2.00 24.91 4.03
C ASP A 469 -2.26 23.79 5.05
N ILE A 470 -2.57 22.58 4.58
CA ILE A 470 -2.78 21.40 5.43
C ILE A 470 -1.48 21.02 6.14
N SER A 471 -1.48 21.07 7.49
CA SER A 471 -0.32 20.65 8.27
C SER A 471 -0.22 19.14 8.40
N PHE A 472 0.98 18.62 8.14
CA PHE A 472 1.38 17.23 8.40
C PHE A 472 1.79 17.01 9.87
N ASP A 473 2.12 18.06 10.59
CA ASP A 473 2.65 18.04 11.94
C ASP A 473 1.57 17.66 12.97
N PRO A 474 1.76 16.61 13.78
CA PRO A 474 0.76 16.13 14.73
C PRO A 474 0.56 17.07 15.93
N TYR A 475 1.49 17.98 16.19
CA TYR A 475 1.42 18.90 17.33
C TYR A 475 0.53 20.11 17.08
N HIS A 476 0.03 20.30 15.86
CA HIS A 476 -0.91 21.37 15.54
C HIS A 476 -2.36 21.05 15.88
N CYS A 477 -3.13 22.10 16.11
CA CYS A 477 -4.57 22.03 16.30
C CYS A 477 -5.31 21.46 15.07
N ALA A 478 -6.52 20.98 15.27
CA ALA A 478 -7.34 20.41 14.20
C ALA A 478 -7.51 21.36 13.00
N GLU A 479 -7.69 22.64 13.25
CA GLU A 479 -7.89 23.67 12.23
C GLU A 479 -6.67 23.77 11.30
N LEU A 480 -5.45 23.85 11.84
CA LEU A 480 -4.22 23.88 11.04
C LEU A 480 -3.95 22.55 10.35
N ARG A 481 -4.32 21.41 10.98
CA ARG A 481 -4.26 20.10 10.34
C ARG A 481 -5.18 20.00 9.12
N TRP A 482 -6.21 20.86 9.02
CA TRP A 482 -7.13 20.96 7.88
C TRP A 482 -6.96 22.24 7.06
N GLY A 483 -5.84 22.94 7.24
CA GLY A 483 -5.45 24.08 6.41
C GLY A 483 -6.41 25.28 6.54
N ALA A 484 -6.93 25.53 7.74
CA ALA A 484 -7.75 26.70 7.99
C ALA A 484 -6.95 27.99 7.80
N THR A 485 -7.52 28.94 7.06
CA THR A 485 -6.91 30.25 6.81
C THR A 485 -7.80 31.42 7.30
N SER A 486 -9.11 31.17 7.49
CA SER A 486 -10.02 32.22 7.98
C SER A 486 -9.84 32.47 9.47
N LEU A 487 -9.89 33.77 9.88
CA LEU A 487 -9.82 34.14 11.29
C LEU A 487 -10.92 33.48 12.11
N GLU A 488 -12.13 33.38 11.56
CA GLU A 488 -13.27 32.74 12.22
C GLU A 488 -13.00 31.27 12.57
N GLU A 489 -12.43 30.52 11.66
CA GLU A 489 -12.09 29.10 11.87
C GLU A 489 -10.93 28.98 12.86
N LEU A 490 -9.91 29.84 12.75
CA LEU A 490 -8.71 29.82 13.57
C LEU A 490 -8.92 30.30 15.01
N THR A 491 -10.04 30.98 15.34
CA THR A 491 -10.37 31.33 16.73
C THR A 491 -10.58 30.09 17.62
N ALA A 492 -10.91 28.95 17.04
CA ALA A 492 -11.05 27.70 17.77
C ALA A 492 -9.72 27.01 18.03
N CYS A 493 -8.65 27.34 17.30
CA CYS A 493 -7.33 26.72 17.41
C CYS A 493 -6.63 27.04 18.71
N ALA A 494 -6.30 26.03 19.50
CA ALA A 494 -5.66 26.15 20.80
C ALA A 494 -4.13 26.27 20.77
N ASP A 495 -3.51 26.33 19.57
CA ASP A 495 -2.06 26.45 19.43
C ASP A 495 -1.53 27.77 19.98
N ASP A 496 -0.44 27.66 20.75
CA ASP A 496 0.30 28.81 21.26
C ASP A 496 1.13 29.51 20.14
N ALA A 497 1.79 30.60 20.52
CA ALA A 497 2.61 31.38 19.57
C ALA A 497 3.76 30.57 18.96
N ILE A 498 4.38 29.65 19.73
CA ILE A 498 5.51 28.82 19.25
C ILE A 498 5.03 27.81 18.19
N LYS A 499 3.92 27.13 18.43
CA LYS A 499 3.32 26.21 17.46
C LYS A 499 2.90 26.93 16.18
N ARG A 500 2.35 28.13 16.28
CA ARG A 500 2.01 28.96 15.12
C ARG A 500 3.24 29.37 14.31
N GLN A 501 4.38 29.63 14.97
CA GLN A 501 5.66 29.89 14.29
C GLN A 501 6.16 28.63 13.56
N TRP A 502 6.06 27.44 14.17
CA TRP A 502 6.38 26.18 13.50
C TRP A 502 5.53 26.00 12.24
N PHE A 503 4.21 26.17 12.35
CA PHE A 503 3.32 26.10 11.18
C PHE A 503 3.77 27.04 10.06
N GLN A 504 4.08 28.29 10.36
CA GLN A 504 4.55 29.25 9.35
C GLN A 504 5.87 28.83 8.72
N SER A 505 6.83 28.41 9.54
CA SER A 505 8.19 28.04 9.08
C SER A 505 8.23 26.74 8.25
N GLU A 506 7.26 25.86 8.43
CA GLU A 506 7.11 24.63 7.65
C GLU A 506 6.46 24.83 6.26
N ALA A 507 6.11 26.06 5.88
CA ALA A 507 5.40 26.32 4.62
C ALA A 507 6.13 25.73 3.40
N SER A 508 7.47 25.82 3.34
CA SER A 508 8.26 25.26 2.24
C SER A 508 8.19 23.73 2.17
N LEU A 509 8.06 23.06 3.31
CA LEU A 509 7.86 21.61 3.39
C LEU A 509 6.44 21.23 2.96
N ARG A 510 5.44 22.05 3.33
CA ARG A 510 4.07 21.84 2.87
C ARG A 510 3.89 22.08 1.37
N ASN A 511 4.63 23.00 0.78
CA ASN A 511 4.55 23.31 -0.64
C ASN A 511 5.12 22.21 -1.55
N GLN A 512 5.98 21.33 -1.04
CA GLN A 512 6.54 20.27 -1.88
C GLN A 512 5.59 19.08 -2.03
N ILE A 513 5.56 18.51 -3.23
CA ILE A 513 4.87 17.25 -3.55
C ILE A 513 5.83 16.06 -3.40
N GLU A 514 7.06 16.21 -3.90
CA GLU A 514 8.05 15.15 -3.87
C GLU A 514 8.58 14.93 -2.45
N ARG A 515 8.66 13.66 -2.06
CA ARG A 515 9.25 13.26 -0.80
C ARG A 515 10.77 13.18 -0.94
N ARG A 516 11.49 13.75 0.03
CA ARG A 516 12.96 13.75 0.04
C ARG A 516 13.48 12.92 1.20
N TYR A 517 13.33 11.60 1.08
CA TYR A 517 13.79 10.67 2.12
C TYR A 517 15.30 10.69 2.35
N ASP A 518 16.06 11.16 1.36
CA ASP A 518 17.50 11.36 1.44
C ASP A 518 17.88 12.68 2.11
N ALA A 519 16.95 13.58 2.33
CA ALA A 519 17.22 14.85 3.00
C ALA A 519 17.12 14.70 4.52
N ARG A 520 18.11 15.20 5.23
CA ARG A 520 18.07 15.35 6.67
C ARG A 520 17.17 16.54 7.03
N MET A 521 16.28 16.36 8.00
CA MET A 521 15.24 17.33 8.37
C MET A 521 15.19 17.66 9.86
N ASP A 522 16.23 17.38 10.63
CA ASP A 522 16.32 17.72 12.06
C ASP A 522 16.57 19.22 12.30
N PHE A 523 15.75 20.06 11.67
CA PHE A 523 15.82 21.50 11.78
C PHE A 523 15.18 22.00 13.07
N SER A 524 15.79 23.02 13.68
CA SER A 524 15.14 23.84 14.70
C SER A 524 14.21 24.87 14.06
N LEU A 525 13.37 25.49 14.87
CA LEU A 525 12.51 26.59 14.41
C LEU A 525 13.35 27.75 13.81
N ALA A 526 14.51 28.08 14.42
CA ALA A 526 15.41 29.11 13.91
C ALA A 526 16.00 28.75 12.55
N ASP A 527 16.34 27.46 12.32
CA ASP A 527 16.83 27.00 11.03
C ASP A 527 15.77 27.18 9.93
N LEU A 528 14.52 26.81 10.19
CA LEU A 528 13.42 26.91 9.21
C LEU A 528 12.93 28.34 9.00
N ALA A 529 12.92 29.16 10.05
CA ALA A 529 12.50 30.57 9.98
C ALA A 529 13.55 31.50 9.38
N GLY A 530 14.74 30.98 9.06
CA GLY A 530 15.82 31.76 8.45
C GLY A 530 15.47 32.31 7.06
N PRO A 531 16.23 33.31 6.57
CA PRO A 531 15.94 33.97 5.30
C PRO A 531 16.18 33.09 4.07
N ASN A 532 16.94 32.03 4.22
CA ASN A 532 17.26 31.10 3.13
C ASN A 532 16.45 29.82 3.25
N LEU A 533 15.90 29.40 2.12
CA LEU A 533 15.19 28.12 2.04
C LEU A 533 16.20 26.97 2.23
N ILE A 534 16.08 26.23 3.33
CA ILE A 534 16.95 25.08 3.63
C ILE A 534 16.48 23.85 2.87
N THR A 535 15.16 23.62 2.80
CA THR A 535 14.54 22.47 2.14
C THR A 535 13.10 22.81 1.73
N GLY A 536 12.51 21.96 0.88
CA GLY A 536 11.18 22.17 0.33
C GLY A 536 11.16 23.08 -0.89
N VAL A 537 10.02 23.69 -1.18
CA VAL A 537 9.82 24.60 -2.32
C VAL A 537 9.10 25.87 -1.89
N ALA A 538 9.50 27.00 -2.48
CA ALA A 538 8.91 28.30 -2.15
C ALA A 538 7.47 28.43 -2.66
N THR A 539 7.19 27.92 -3.86
CA THR A 539 5.88 28.05 -4.51
C THR A 539 5.32 26.64 -4.79
N PRO A 540 4.08 26.35 -4.37
CA PRO A 540 3.48 25.06 -4.65
C PRO A 540 3.18 24.91 -6.16
N PRO A 541 3.18 23.66 -6.68
CA PRO A 541 2.78 23.39 -8.05
C PRO A 541 1.29 23.64 -8.27
N ASP A 542 0.91 23.92 -9.53
CA ASP A 542 -0.50 24.09 -9.91
C ASP A 542 -1.26 22.74 -9.85
N ILE A 543 -2.31 22.71 -9.06
CA ILE A 543 -3.24 21.59 -8.89
C ILE A 543 -4.69 22.00 -9.20
N ASP A 544 -4.91 23.19 -9.75
CA ASP A 544 -6.24 23.75 -9.92
C ASP A 544 -6.93 23.21 -11.18
N ILE A 545 -7.60 22.07 -11.01
CA ILE A 545 -8.41 21.47 -12.06
C ILE A 545 -9.57 22.37 -12.49
N ILE A 546 -10.24 23.08 -11.56
CA ILE A 546 -11.38 23.93 -11.90
C ILE A 546 -10.91 25.09 -12.79
N LYS A 547 -9.84 25.78 -12.41
CA LYS A 547 -9.24 26.83 -13.22
C LYS A 547 -8.91 26.33 -14.63
N PHE A 548 -8.27 25.15 -14.73
CA PHE A 548 -7.93 24.57 -16.04
C PHE A 548 -9.15 24.25 -16.90
N LEU A 549 -10.21 23.69 -16.31
CA LEU A 549 -11.39 23.25 -17.02
C LEU A 549 -12.37 24.41 -17.38
N THR A 550 -12.21 25.59 -16.73
CA THR A 550 -13.06 26.77 -16.99
C THR A 550 -12.42 27.77 -17.95
N HIS A 551 -11.12 27.69 -18.16
CA HIS A 551 -10.35 28.58 -19.06
C HIS A 551 -9.64 27.77 -20.15
#